data_318b583d458960dba7cfb242712a6077
#
_entry.id   318b583d458960dba7cfb242712a6077
#
_cell.length_a   1.000
_cell.length_b   1.000
_cell.length_c   1.000
_cell.angle_alpha   90.00
_cell.angle_beta   90.00
_cell.angle_gamma   90.00
#
_symmetry.space_group_name_H-M   'P 1'
#
loop_
_entity.id
_entity.type
_entity.pdbx_description
1 polymer ?
#
loop_
_entity_poly.entity_id
_entity_poly.type
_entity_poly.pdbx_seq_one_letter_code
_entity_poly.pdbx_strand_id
1 'polypeptide(L)'
;MELSLRWAERSKSAHGDNPSALFGIVQGGMYKHLREESLEGLVNIDFDGYAIGGLSVGEPKEEMIKVLDDIAHQLPEDRPRYLMGVGTPSDLIEAVSRGVDMFDCVMPTRNARNGHLFTSHGVIKLRNARHKTSTRPLDDNLSLIHI
;
A
#
# COMPACT_ATOMS: atom_id res chain seq x y z
N MET A 1 -15.78 14.19 -5.21
CA MET A 1 -16.15 12.91 -4.57
C MET A 1 -17.37 12.27 -5.24
N GLU A 2 -18.46 12.98 -5.52
CA GLU A 2 -19.72 12.43 -6.07
C GLU A 2 -19.57 11.47 -7.27
N LEU A 3 -18.70 11.79 -8.24
CA LEU A 3 -18.48 10.90 -9.39
C LEU A 3 -17.86 9.56 -8.98
N SER A 4 -16.89 9.59 -8.07
CA SER A 4 -16.24 8.37 -7.56
C SER A 4 -17.22 7.48 -6.81
N LEU A 5 -18.08 8.06 -5.97
CA LEU A 5 -19.11 7.32 -5.23
C LEU A 5 -20.16 6.71 -6.16
N ARG A 6 -20.66 7.46 -7.16
CA ARG A 6 -21.58 6.91 -8.17
C ARG A 6 -20.97 5.73 -8.93
N TRP A 7 -19.67 5.76 -9.24
CA TRP A 7 -18.99 4.64 -9.87
C TRP A 7 -18.80 3.46 -8.90
N ALA A 8 -18.55 3.73 -7.62
CA ALA A 8 -18.48 2.70 -6.59
C ALA A 8 -19.82 1.94 -6.46
N GLU A 9 -20.95 2.64 -6.38
CA GLU A 9 -22.29 2.06 -6.37
C GLU A 9 -22.56 1.21 -7.62
N ARG A 10 -22.22 1.73 -8.79
CA ARG A 10 -22.37 0.96 -10.06
C ARG A 10 -21.50 -0.27 -10.10
N SER A 11 -20.25 -0.19 -9.57
CA SER A 11 -19.35 -1.32 -9.49
C SER A 11 -19.88 -2.39 -8.54
N LYS A 12 -20.39 -1.99 -7.36
CA LYS A 12 -21.02 -2.90 -6.40
C LYS A 12 -22.24 -3.59 -7.02
N SER A 13 -23.12 -2.82 -7.68
CA SER A 13 -24.31 -3.37 -8.35
C SER A 13 -23.94 -4.35 -9.47
N ALA A 14 -22.92 -4.04 -10.27
CA ALA A 14 -22.46 -4.91 -11.35
C ALA A 14 -21.73 -6.15 -10.85
N HIS A 15 -21.09 -6.09 -9.68
CA HIS A 15 -20.44 -7.21 -9.05
C HIS A 15 -21.44 -8.29 -8.63
N GLY A 16 -22.58 -7.90 -8.09
CA GLY A 16 -23.67 -8.81 -7.71
C GLY A 16 -23.20 -9.91 -6.77
N ASP A 17 -23.61 -11.12 -7.06
CA ASP A 17 -23.29 -12.32 -6.26
C ASP A 17 -21.93 -12.97 -6.64
N ASN A 18 -20.99 -12.21 -7.21
CA ASN A 18 -19.67 -12.72 -7.53
C ASN A 18 -18.93 -13.14 -6.24
N PRO A 19 -18.32 -14.34 -6.16
CA PRO A 19 -17.65 -14.83 -4.97
C PRO A 19 -16.31 -14.12 -4.67
N SER A 20 -15.78 -13.31 -5.59
CA SER A 20 -14.55 -12.54 -5.37
C SER A 20 -14.84 -11.32 -4.50
N ALA A 21 -13.94 -11.00 -3.57
CA ALA A 21 -14.06 -9.79 -2.76
C ALA A 21 -13.92 -8.52 -3.62
N LEU A 22 -14.79 -7.53 -3.38
CA LEU A 22 -14.74 -6.22 -4.01
C LEU A 22 -14.36 -5.16 -2.99
N PHE A 23 -13.33 -4.36 -3.30
CA PHE A 23 -12.83 -3.30 -2.42
C PHE A 23 -13.30 -1.92 -2.85
N GLY A 24 -13.79 -1.14 -1.87
CA GLY A 24 -14.03 0.28 -2.05
C GLY A 24 -12.73 1.09 -1.87
N ILE A 25 -12.46 2.06 -2.75
CA ILE A 25 -11.21 2.84 -2.71
C ILE A 25 -11.50 4.25 -2.22
N VAL A 26 -11.02 4.58 -1.02
CA VAL A 26 -11.09 5.94 -0.46
C VAL A 26 -10.18 6.87 -1.24
N GLN A 27 -10.77 7.89 -1.83
CA GLN A 27 -10.12 8.94 -2.59
C GLN A 27 -10.27 10.29 -1.87
N GLY A 28 -9.59 11.35 -2.36
CA GLY A 28 -9.73 12.70 -1.80
C GLY A 28 -8.43 13.52 -1.78
N GLY A 29 -7.36 13.00 -2.41
CA GLY A 29 -6.04 13.64 -2.42
C GLY A 29 -5.52 13.83 -0.99
N MET A 30 -4.97 15.01 -0.70
CA MET A 30 -4.48 15.38 0.64
C MET A 30 -5.54 16.13 1.47
N TYR A 31 -6.80 16.13 1.03
CA TYR A 31 -7.88 16.88 1.68
C TYR A 31 -8.67 15.96 2.61
N LYS A 32 -8.50 16.13 3.91
CA LYS A 32 -9.14 15.31 4.95
C LYS A 32 -10.65 15.22 4.76
N HIS A 33 -11.36 16.35 4.62
CA HIS A 33 -12.81 16.38 4.46
C HIS A 33 -13.32 15.58 3.24
N LEU A 34 -12.55 15.58 2.11
CA LEU A 34 -12.90 14.81 0.93
C LEU A 34 -12.70 13.31 1.14
N ARG A 35 -11.67 12.94 1.90
CA ARG A 35 -11.44 11.54 2.27
C ARG A 35 -12.49 11.01 3.24
N GLU A 36 -12.89 11.83 4.20
CA GLU A 36 -13.99 11.49 5.12
C GLU A 36 -15.31 11.31 4.37
N GLU A 37 -15.65 12.23 3.46
CA GLU A 37 -16.83 12.11 2.56
C GLU A 37 -16.77 10.81 1.72
N SER A 38 -15.59 10.51 1.15
CA SER A 38 -15.37 9.30 0.37
C SER A 38 -15.54 8.03 1.22
N LEU A 39 -14.95 8.02 2.42
CA LEU A 39 -15.03 6.90 3.34
C LEU A 39 -16.47 6.64 3.78
N GLU A 40 -17.19 7.66 4.22
CA GLU A 40 -18.59 7.55 4.64
C GLU A 40 -19.46 6.98 3.53
N GLY A 41 -19.33 7.51 2.30
CA GLY A 41 -20.08 7.01 1.15
C GLY A 41 -19.76 5.56 0.83
N LEU A 42 -18.48 5.16 0.87
CA LEU A 42 -18.07 3.77 0.60
C LEU A 42 -18.53 2.79 1.69
N VAL A 43 -18.48 3.19 2.96
CA VAL A 43 -18.98 2.36 4.08
C VAL A 43 -20.48 2.15 3.95
N ASN A 44 -21.24 3.16 3.54
CA ASN A 44 -22.69 3.04 3.30
C ASN A 44 -23.02 2.11 2.11
N ILE A 45 -22.12 1.95 1.13
CA ILE A 45 -22.26 0.98 0.02
C ILE A 45 -21.93 -0.46 0.49
N ASP A 46 -21.15 -0.63 1.57
CA ASP A 46 -20.78 -1.91 2.19
C ASP A 46 -19.93 -2.81 1.27
N PHE A 47 -18.64 -2.51 1.16
CA PHE A 47 -17.67 -3.33 0.44
C PHE A 47 -17.07 -4.45 1.32
N ASP A 48 -16.49 -5.47 0.68
CA ASP A 48 -15.81 -6.58 1.38
C ASP A 48 -14.49 -6.17 2.04
N GLY A 49 -13.91 -5.06 1.60
CA GLY A 49 -12.71 -4.43 2.15
C GLY A 49 -12.58 -3.00 1.65
N TYR A 50 -11.65 -2.27 2.22
CA TYR A 50 -11.44 -0.86 1.90
C TYR A 50 -9.99 -0.57 1.59
N ALA A 51 -9.76 0.15 0.50
CA ALA A 51 -8.42 0.59 0.10
C ALA A 51 -8.24 2.10 0.30
N ILE A 52 -7.04 2.51 0.65
CA ILE A 52 -6.62 3.91 0.69
C ILE A 52 -5.84 4.18 -0.59
N GLY A 53 -6.45 4.90 -1.52
CA GLY A 53 -5.87 5.24 -2.81
C GLY A 53 -5.37 6.67 -2.92
N GLY A 54 -4.76 7.02 -4.05
CA GLY A 54 -4.28 8.38 -4.35
C GLY A 54 -3.11 8.82 -3.47
N LEU A 55 -2.29 7.86 -3.02
CA LEU A 55 -1.02 8.07 -2.32
C LEU A 55 0.12 7.44 -3.11
N SER A 56 1.36 7.75 -2.74
CA SER A 56 2.59 7.28 -3.44
C SER A 56 2.68 7.72 -4.91
N VAL A 57 2.14 8.90 -5.21
CA VAL A 57 2.14 9.52 -6.54
C VAL A 57 3.05 10.75 -6.64
N GLY A 58 3.91 10.97 -5.63
CA GLY A 58 4.90 12.06 -5.59
C GLY A 58 4.79 13.01 -4.41
N GLU A 59 3.84 12.79 -3.50
CA GLU A 59 3.72 13.54 -2.25
C GLU A 59 4.90 13.25 -1.30
N PRO A 60 5.25 14.19 -0.41
CA PRO A 60 6.16 13.95 0.70
C PRO A 60 5.64 12.84 1.63
N LYS A 61 6.56 12.07 2.23
CA LYS A 61 6.21 10.98 3.16
C LYS A 61 5.33 11.44 4.32
N GLU A 62 5.58 12.62 4.81
CA GLU A 62 4.84 13.25 5.93
C GLU A 62 3.36 13.46 5.58
N GLU A 63 3.05 13.79 4.34
CA GLU A 63 1.66 13.94 3.87
C GLU A 63 0.95 12.57 3.79
N MET A 64 1.64 11.53 3.33
CA MET A 64 1.11 10.17 3.36
C MET A 64 0.80 9.73 4.80
N ILE A 65 1.74 9.93 5.73
CA ILE A 65 1.55 9.59 7.15
C ILE A 65 0.35 10.33 7.73
N LYS A 66 0.23 11.63 7.46
CA LYS A 66 -0.90 12.44 7.92
C LYS A 66 -2.25 11.91 7.40
N VAL A 67 -2.31 11.51 6.13
CA VAL A 67 -3.53 10.90 5.58
C VAL A 67 -3.85 9.59 6.30
N LEU A 68 -2.85 8.75 6.59
CA LEU A 68 -3.06 7.51 7.35
C LEU A 68 -3.53 7.78 8.78
N ASP A 69 -2.94 8.77 9.47
CA ASP A 69 -3.36 9.19 10.80
C ASP A 69 -4.82 9.69 10.81
N ASP A 70 -5.23 10.38 9.74
CA ASP A 70 -6.59 10.91 9.63
C ASP A 70 -7.63 9.83 9.29
N ILE A 71 -7.30 8.80 8.49
CA ILE A 71 -8.29 7.95 7.81
C ILE A 71 -8.22 6.47 8.21
N ALA A 72 -7.03 5.91 8.45
CA ALA A 72 -6.89 4.46 8.60
C ALA A 72 -7.73 3.90 9.78
N HIS A 73 -7.78 4.63 10.90
CA HIS A 73 -8.54 4.24 12.09
C HIS A 73 -10.07 4.39 11.95
N GLN A 74 -10.53 5.12 10.93
CA GLN A 74 -11.96 5.31 10.64
C GLN A 74 -12.53 4.20 9.73
N LEU A 75 -11.67 3.42 9.09
CA LEU A 75 -12.09 2.26 8.30
C LEU A 75 -12.64 1.16 9.21
N PRO A 76 -13.65 0.39 8.78
CA PRO A 76 -14.20 -0.73 9.56
C PRO A 76 -13.11 -1.69 10.06
N GLU A 77 -13.18 -2.09 11.33
CA GLU A 77 -12.20 -2.97 11.96
C GLU A 77 -12.36 -4.44 11.54
N ASP A 78 -13.56 -4.82 11.13
CA ASP A 78 -13.92 -6.15 10.69
C ASP A 78 -13.70 -6.38 9.18
N ARG A 79 -13.10 -5.42 8.49
CA ARG A 79 -12.84 -5.47 7.04
C ARG A 79 -11.36 -5.24 6.74
N PRO A 80 -10.78 -5.96 5.75
CA PRO A 80 -9.39 -5.72 5.33
C PRO A 80 -9.14 -4.28 4.88
N ARG A 81 -8.03 -3.70 5.34
CA ARG A 81 -7.58 -2.35 5.03
C ARG A 81 -6.34 -2.39 4.14
N TYR A 82 -6.46 -1.88 2.94
CA TYR A 82 -5.45 -2.00 1.90
C TYR A 82 -4.84 -0.64 1.54
N LEU A 83 -3.53 -0.47 1.69
CA LEU A 83 -2.80 0.71 1.23
C LEU A 83 -2.17 0.45 -0.12
N MET A 84 -2.66 1.15 -1.14
CA MET A 84 -2.29 0.92 -2.54
C MET A 84 -0.95 1.56 -2.91
N GLY A 85 -0.08 0.80 -3.59
CA GLY A 85 1.15 1.30 -4.21
C GLY A 85 2.29 1.65 -3.25
N VAL A 86 2.21 1.26 -1.99
CA VAL A 86 3.19 1.54 -0.93
C VAL A 86 3.88 0.25 -0.49
N GLY A 87 5.15 0.14 -0.20
CA GLY A 87 6.19 1.17 -0.21
C GLY A 87 7.54 0.61 0.20
N THR A 88 8.36 1.45 0.82
CA THR A 88 9.62 1.00 1.44
C THR A 88 9.36 0.16 2.70
N PRO A 89 10.36 -0.63 3.20
CA PRO A 89 10.19 -1.36 4.45
C PRO A 89 9.72 -0.49 5.63
N SER A 90 10.23 0.73 5.73
CA SER A 90 9.81 1.67 6.78
C SER A 90 8.37 2.14 6.60
N ASP A 91 7.91 2.33 5.36
CA ASP A 91 6.53 2.74 5.09
C ASP A 91 5.53 1.64 5.47
N LEU A 92 5.89 0.38 5.23
CA LEU A 92 5.07 -0.77 5.64
C LEU A 92 4.89 -0.81 7.17
N ILE A 93 5.97 -0.65 7.94
CA ILE A 93 5.91 -0.64 9.41
C ILE A 93 5.04 0.51 9.90
N GLU A 94 5.23 1.71 9.36
CA GLU A 94 4.44 2.90 9.70
C GLU A 94 2.95 2.72 9.39
N ALA A 95 2.62 2.09 8.27
CA ALA A 95 1.24 1.86 7.89
C ALA A 95 0.59 0.74 8.71
N VAL A 96 1.29 -0.37 8.98
CA VAL A 96 0.82 -1.45 9.86
C VAL A 96 0.53 -0.94 11.27
N SER A 97 1.39 -0.07 11.82
CA SER A 97 1.16 0.53 13.14
C SER A 97 -0.11 1.39 13.20
N ARG A 98 -0.65 1.79 12.05
CA ARG A 98 -1.91 2.55 11.89
C ARG A 98 -3.11 1.68 11.49
N GLY A 99 -2.93 0.36 11.48
CA GLY A 99 -3.99 -0.60 11.22
C GLY A 99 -4.22 -0.96 9.76
N VAL A 100 -3.22 -0.80 8.89
CA VAL A 100 -3.27 -1.29 7.51
C VAL A 100 -2.85 -2.76 7.47
N ASP A 101 -3.58 -3.58 6.70
CA ASP A 101 -3.41 -5.03 6.63
C ASP A 101 -2.74 -5.49 5.33
N MET A 102 -2.96 -4.78 4.22
CA MET A 102 -2.59 -5.23 2.90
C MET A 102 -1.82 -4.15 2.13
N PHE A 103 -0.90 -4.60 1.27
CA PHE A 103 -0.05 -3.73 0.48
C PHE A 103 0.22 -4.33 -0.90
N ASP A 104 0.45 -3.45 -1.89
CA ASP A 104 1.16 -3.78 -3.12
C ASP A 104 2.25 -2.74 -3.38
N CYS A 105 3.35 -3.14 -3.97
CA CYS A 105 4.38 -2.20 -4.39
C CYS A 105 5.26 -2.77 -5.48
N VAL A 106 5.47 -2.00 -6.54
CA VAL A 106 6.40 -2.37 -7.62
C VAL A 106 7.87 -2.18 -7.23
N MET A 107 8.14 -1.43 -6.16
CA MET A 107 9.49 -1.03 -5.76
C MET A 107 10.43 -2.20 -5.51
N PRO A 108 10.06 -3.27 -4.75
CA PRO A 108 10.96 -4.38 -4.50
C PRO A 108 11.45 -5.05 -5.79
N THR A 109 10.54 -5.37 -6.70
CA THR A 109 10.88 -6.03 -7.97
C THR A 109 11.58 -5.08 -8.93
N ARG A 110 11.17 -3.81 -9.01
CA ARG A 110 11.84 -2.79 -9.81
C ARG A 110 13.27 -2.54 -9.32
N ASN A 111 13.46 -2.42 -8.02
CA ASN A 111 14.78 -2.22 -7.40
C ASN A 111 15.67 -3.43 -7.63
N ALA A 112 15.16 -4.65 -7.46
CA ALA A 112 15.91 -5.89 -7.70
C ALA A 112 16.41 -5.96 -9.15
N ARG A 113 15.58 -5.64 -10.16
CA ARG A 113 16.02 -5.59 -11.57
C ARG A 113 17.14 -4.58 -11.80
N ASN A 114 17.22 -3.53 -10.99
CA ASN A 114 18.28 -2.53 -11.05
C ASN A 114 19.46 -2.82 -10.11
N GLY A 115 19.44 -3.98 -9.44
CA GLY A 115 20.48 -4.40 -8.51
C GLY A 115 20.45 -3.62 -7.18
N HIS A 116 19.31 -3.07 -6.79
CA HIS A 116 19.09 -2.45 -5.48
C HIS A 116 18.30 -3.43 -4.61
N LEU A 117 18.85 -3.79 -3.46
CA LEU A 117 18.25 -4.75 -2.53
C LEU A 117 18.12 -4.14 -1.15
N PHE A 118 16.99 -4.38 -0.50
CA PHE A 118 16.81 -4.10 0.93
C PHE A 118 17.36 -5.28 1.74
N THR A 119 18.23 -4.99 2.72
CA THR A 119 18.81 -5.98 3.62
C THR A 119 18.68 -5.52 5.05
N SER A 120 19.00 -6.42 6.02
CA SER A 120 19.04 -6.09 7.46
C SER A 120 20.06 -4.98 7.80
N HIS A 121 21.02 -4.75 6.90
CA HIS A 121 22.08 -3.72 7.05
C HIS A 121 21.82 -2.47 6.17
N GLY A 122 20.64 -2.34 5.58
CA GLY A 122 20.27 -1.24 4.71
C GLY A 122 20.25 -1.61 3.22
N VAL A 123 20.35 -0.60 2.36
CA VAL A 123 20.27 -0.81 0.92
C VAL A 123 21.62 -1.20 0.32
N ILE A 124 21.64 -2.33 -0.39
CA ILE A 124 22.81 -2.80 -1.14
C ILE A 124 22.61 -2.52 -2.64
N LYS A 125 23.70 -2.06 -3.30
CA LYS A 125 23.80 -1.95 -4.76
C LYS A 125 24.72 -3.05 -5.28
N LEU A 126 24.18 -4.08 -5.92
CA LEU A 126 24.92 -5.23 -6.45
C LEU A 126 26.02 -4.85 -7.44
N ARG A 127 25.85 -3.74 -8.17
CA ARG A 127 26.83 -3.23 -9.14
C ARG A 127 28.12 -2.67 -8.50
N ASN A 128 28.14 -2.53 -7.16
CA ASN A 128 29.35 -2.07 -6.48
C ASN A 128 30.47 -3.11 -6.62
N ALA A 129 31.70 -2.65 -6.87
CA ALA A 129 32.88 -3.48 -7.12
C ALA A 129 33.13 -4.52 -6.01
N ARG A 130 32.79 -4.21 -4.76
CA ARG A 130 32.93 -5.12 -3.60
C ARG A 130 32.12 -6.43 -3.72
N HIS A 131 31.08 -6.45 -4.57
CA HIS A 131 30.24 -7.64 -4.75
C HIS A 131 30.63 -8.48 -5.98
N LYS A 132 31.57 -7.99 -6.82
CA LYS A 132 31.93 -8.63 -8.11
C LYS A 132 32.46 -10.05 -7.95
N THR A 133 33.17 -10.33 -6.88
CA THR A 133 33.81 -11.62 -6.60
C THR A 133 33.32 -12.25 -5.28
N SER A 134 32.31 -11.67 -4.64
CA SER A 134 31.79 -12.20 -3.39
C SER A 134 31.02 -13.49 -3.63
N THR A 135 31.33 -14.52 -2.85
CA THR A 135 30.61 -15.79 -2.78
C THR A 135 29.76 -15.91 -1.53
N ARG A 136 29.70 -14.84 -0.70
CA ARG A 136 28.90 -14.81 0.53
C ARG A 136 27.50 -14.31 0.24
N PRO A 137 26.50 -14.69 1.04
CA PRO A 137 25.18 -14.08 1.00
C PRO A 137 25.28 -12.56 1.11
N LEU A 138 24.35 -11.84 0.47
CA LEU A 138 24.28 -10.38 0.53
C LEU A 138 23.75 -9.87 1.86
N ASP A 139 23.04 -10.73 2.56
CA ASP A 139 22.57 -10.56 3.93
C ASP A 139 22.83 -11.86 4.66
N ASP A 140 23.49 -11.81 5.82
CA ASP A 140 23.86 -13.00 6.60
C ASP A 140 22.66 -13.82 7.07
N ASN A 141 21.48 -13.21 7.10
CA ASN A 141 20.21 -13.87 7.43
C ASN A 141 19.55 -14.56 6.23
N LEU A 142 20.10 -14.44 5.01
CA LEU A 142 19.59 -15.06 3.81
C LEU A 142 20.38 -16.31 3.44
N SER A 143 19.68 -17.38 3.07
CA SER A 143 20.29 -18.58 2.51
C SER A 143 20.56 -18.41 1.03
N LEU A 144 21.74 -18.82 0.55
CA LEU A 144 22.09 -18.89 -0.88
C LEU A 144 21.25 -19.89 -1.68
N ILE A 145 20.49 -20.75 -1.01
CA ILE A 145 19.66 -21.81 -1.63
C ILE A 145 18.48 -21.21 -2.42
N HIS A 146 18.18 -19.93 -2.26
CA HIS A 146 17.02 -19.28 -2.86
C HIS A 146 17.36 -18.28 -3.99
N ILE A 147 18.55 -18.39 -4.58
CA ILE A 147 18.97 -17.62 -5.76
C ILE A 147 18.92 -18.51 -7.01
#